data_2972b98db4073320971a1384022e221a
#
_entry.id   2972b98db4073320971a1384022e221a
#
_cell.length_a   1.000
_cell.length_b   1.000
_cell.length_c   1.000
_cell.angle_alpha   90.00
_cell.angle_beta   90.00
_cell.angle_gamma   90.00
#
_symmetry.space_group_name_H-M   'P 1'
#
loop_
_entity.id
_entity.type
_entity.pdbx_description
1 polymer ?
#
loop_
_entity_poly.entity_id
_entity_poly.type
_entity_poly.pdbx_seq_one_letter_code
_entity_poly.pdbx_strand_id
1 'polypeptide(L)'
;MKVAINRCHGGFGISEQAMEMLLNRKGILYEKTPAKHTFGGKESDFWKSGQVGNDDAYLSPYDFTDNRADADLIFVIETLGEQANGFCAEIGIVEIPDDLNGNWYVAEYDGLEHIAERHRTWS
;
A
#
# COMPACT_ATOMS: atom_id res chain seq x y z
N MET A 1 9.14 2.84 -14.96
CA MET A 1 8.53 3.18 -13.67
C MET A 1 8.00 1.93 -13.00
N LYS A 2 8.29 1.75 -11.73
CA LYS A 2 7.83 0.59 -10.97
C LYS A 2 6.51 0.89 -10.30
N VAL A 3 5.59 -0.08 -10.32
CA VAL A 3 4.25 0.04 -9.74
C VAL A 3 3.93 -1.22 -8.93
N ALA A 4 3.44 -1.05 -7.71
CA ALA A 4 3.05 -2.15 -6.85
C ALA A 4 1.60 -2.57 -7.15
N ILE A 5 1.39 -3.87 -7.30
CA ILE A 5 0.05 -4.44 -7.50
C ILE A 5 -0.14 -5.66 -6.62
N ASN A 6 -1.39 -6.03 -6.38
CA ASN A 6 -1.74 -7.28 -5.73
C ASN A 6 -2.05 -8.35 -6.77
N ARG A 7 -1.40 -9.50 -6.63
CA ARG A 7 -1.51 -10.63 -7.58
C ARG A 7 -2.38 -11.77 -7.08
N CYS A 8 -3.19 -11.55 -6.07
CA CYS A 8 -4.14 -12.54 -5.59
C CYS A 8 -5.52 -11.91 -5.38
N HIS A 9 -6.53 -12.74 -5.13
CA HIS A 9 -7.91 -12.26 -4.98
C HIS A 9 -8.21 -11.66 -3.60
N GLY A 10 -7.20 -11.55 -2.72
CA GLY A 10 -7.39 -11.04 -1.36
C GLY A 10 -7.39 -9.53 -1.21
N GLY A 11 -7.03 -8.79 -2.28
CA GLY A 11 -6.91 -7.33 -2.23
C GLY A 11 -5.52 -6.85 -1.82
N PHE A 12 -5.19 -5.60 -2.17
CA PHE A 12 -3.91 -5.02 -1.83
C PHE A 12 -3.85 -4.67 -0.35
N GLY A 13 -2.76 -5.06 0.30
CA GLY A 13 -2.51 -4.69 1.69
C GLY A 13 -1.06 -4.95 2.05
N ILE A 14 -0.51 -4.12 2.93
CA ILE A 14 0.87 -4.26 3.41
C ILE A 14 0.86 -4.80 4.84
N SER A 15 1.93 -5.52 5.20
CA SER A 15 2.11 -6.04 6.54
C SER A 15 2.38 -4.93 7.55
N GLU A 16 2.27 -5.25 8.84
CA GLU A 16 2.64 -4.34 9.92
C GLU A 16 4.10 -3.90 9.78
N GLN A 17 5.00 -4.85 9.51
CA GLN A 17 6.42 -4.57 9.31
C GLN A 17 6.63 -3.59 8.16
N ALA A 18 5.91 -3.76 7.06
CA ALA A 18 5.99 -2.86 5.92
C ALA A 18 5.46 -1.46 6.28
N MET A 19 4.36 -1.38 7.02
CA MET A 19 3.82 -0.10 7.47
C MET A 19 4.81 0.65 8.35
N GLU A 20 5.45 -0.04 9.31
CA GLU A 20 6.45 0.59 10.16
C GLU A 20 7.65 1.11 9.37
N MET A 21 8.16 0.32 8.44
CA MET A 21 9.27 0.74 7.59
C MET A 21 8.89 1.95 6.74
N LEU A 22 7.68 1.95 6.19
CA LEU A 22 7.18 3.04 5.36
C LEU A 22 7.05 4.34 6.16
N LEU A 23 6.49 4.28 7.36
CA LEU A 23 6.38 5.44 8.26
C LEU A 23 7.75 5.99 8.62
N ASN A 24 8.71 5.11 8.93
CA ASN A 24 10.07 5.52 9.24
C ASN A 24 10.74 6.21 8.05
N ARG A 25 10.56 5.69 6.85
CA ARG A 25 11.12 6.32 5.65
C ARG A 25 10.53 7.71 5.37
N LYS A 26 9.26 7.88 5.67
CA LYS A 26 8.58 9.18 5.48
C LYS A 26 8.82 10.16 6.65
N GLY A 27 9.58 9.73 7.66
CA GLY A 27 9.89 10.57 8.81
C GLY A 27 8.71 10.82 9.74
N ILE A 28 7.71 9.95 9.74
CA ILE A 28 6.52 10.08 10.56
C ILE A 28 6.75 9.35 11.88
N LEU A 29 6.71 10.09 12.98
CA LEU A 29 6.75 9.50 14.32
C LEU A 29 5.37 8.93 14.65
N TYR A 30 5.35 7.68 15.11
CA TYR A 30 4.11 6.97 15.36
C TYR A 30 4.13 6.17 16.64
N GLU A 31 2.95 5.80 17.10
CA GLU A 31 2.74 4.85 18.20
C GLU A 31 1.79 3.76 17.74
N LYS A 32 1.99 2.54 18.23
CA LYS A 32 1.11 1.42 17.93
C LYS A 32 0.27 1.07 19.15
N THR A 33 -0.98 0.71 18.89
CA THR A 33 -1.87 0.13 19.90
C THR A 33 -2.44 -1.16 19.34
N PRO A 34 -2.86 -2.12 20.21
CA PRO A 34 -3.55 -3.31 19.72
C PRO A 34 -4.79 -2.93 18.90
N ALA A 35 -5.00 -3.57 17.76
CA ALA A 35 -6.18 -3.31 16.94
C ALA A 35 -7.45 -3.69 17.70
N LYS A 36 -8.46 -2.82 17.65
CA LYS A 36 -9.76 -3.08 18.28
C LYS A 36 -10.48 -4.25 17.63
N HIS A 37 -10.23 -4.44 16.34
CA HIS A 37 -10.83 -5.49 15.55
C HIS A 37 -9.71 -6.24 14.83
N THR A 38 -9.64 -7.55 15.04
CA THR A 38 -8.65 -8.40 14.39
C THR A 38 -9.11 -8.93 13.04
N PHE A 39 -10.27 -8.50 12.59
CA PHE A 39 -10.82 -8.91 11.30
C PHE A 39 -9.89 -8.45 10.16
N GLY A 40 -9.60 -9.36 9.23
CA GLY A 40 -8.67 -9.08 8.14
C GLY A 40 -7.19 -9.18 8.51
N GLY A 41 -6.87 -9.80 9.65
CA GLY A 41 -5.48 -10.03 10.06
C GLY A 41 -4.74 -8.80 10.57
N LYS A 42 -5.45 -7.71 10.85
CA LYS A 42 -4.85 -6.50 11.39
C LYS A 42 -4.46 -6.70 12.85
N GLU A 43 -3.18 -6.51 13.19
CA GLU A 43 -2.63 -6.72 14.52
C GLU A 43 -2.56 -5.44 15.36
N SER A 44 -2.35 -4.28 14.73
CA SER A 44 -2.14 -3.01 15.41
C SER A 44 -2.80 -1.85 14.69
N ASP A 45 -3.17 -0.85 15.46
CA ASP A 45 -3.52 0.47 14.96
C ASP A 45 -2.32 1.40 15.09
N PHE A 46 -2.13 2.28 14.12
CA PHE A 46 -1.05 3.26 14.08
C PHE A 46 -1.62 4.66 14.27
N TRP A 47 -0.92 5.47 15.06
CA TRP A 47 -1.33 6.84 15.41
C TRP A 47 -0.12 7.75 15.33
N LYS A 48 -0.32 9.01 15.01
CA LYS A 48 0.74 10.01 15.16
C LYS A 48 1.20 10.01 16.64
N SER A 49 2.51 10.12 16.85
CA SER A 49 3.09 10.06 18.19
C SER A 49 2.46 11.09 19.13
N GLY A 50 2.10 10.65 20.34
CA GLY A 50 1.49 11.50 21.36
C GLY A 50 0.00 11.77 21.15
N GLN A 51 -0.65 11.17 20.15
CA GLN A 51 -2.04 11.45 19.79
C GLN A 51 -2.91 10.19 19.71
N VAL A 52 -2.55 9.16 20.46
CA VAL A 52 -3.33 7.91 20.49
C VAL A 52 -4.78 8.20 20.90
N GLY A 53 -5.72 7.63 20.13
CA GLY A 53 -7.16 7.83 20.39
C GLY A 53 -7.76 9.05 19.74
N ASN A 54 -6.95 9.92 19.14
CA ASN A 54 -7.43 11.05 18.34
C ASN A 54 -7.66 10.57 16.89
N ASP A 55 -8.91 10.53 16.46
CA ASP A 55 -9.26 10.02 15.13
C ASP A 55 -8.55 10.78 14.00
N ASP A 56 -8.28 12.07 14.17
CA ASP A 56 -7.55 12.87 13.18
C ASP A 56 -6.09 12.48 13.08
N ALA A 57 -5.56 11.78 14.08
CA ALA A 57 -4.17 11.32 14.12
C ALA A 57 -4.02 9.84 13.72
N TYR A 58 -5.12 9.18 13.35
CA TYR A 58 -5.07 7.79 12.91
C TYR A 58 -4.35 7.68 11.56
N LEU A 59 -3.38 6.77 11.50
CA LEU A 59 -2.57 6.54 10.30
C LEU A 59 -3.12 5.31 9.58
N SER A 60 -3.94 5.54 8.56
CA SER A 60 -4.51 4.46 7.75
C SER A 60 -3.50 3.96 6.73
N PRO A 61 -3.31 2.65 6.58
CA PRO A 61 -2.46 2.12 5.52
C PRO A 61 -2.89 2.58 4.12
N TYR A 62 -4.17 2.81 3.90
CA TYR A 62 -4.68 3.25 2.60
C TYR A 62 -4.13 4.62 2.18
N ASP A 63 -3.88 5.51 3.14
CA ASP A 63 -3.31 6.83 2.85
C ASP A 63 -1.87 6.73 2.33
N PHE A 64 -1.19 5.63 2.64
CA PHE A 64 0.22 5.42 2.27
C PHE A 64 0.40 4.47 1.09
N THR A 65 -0.66 3.76 0.68
CA THR A 65 -0.61 2.79 -0.41
C THR A 65 -1.45 3.22 -1.61
N ASP A 66 -2.03 4.40 -1.56
CA ASP A 66 -2.88 4.94 -2.62
C ASP A 66 -2.10 5.17 -3.90
N ASN A 67 -0.89 5.73 -3.77
CA ASN A 67 0.02 5.88 -4.90
C ASN A 67 0.91 4.64 -5.02
N ARG A 68 0.57 3.75 -5.94
CA ARG A 68 1.26 2.48 -6.14
C ARG A 68 2.66 2.64 -6.78
N ALA A 69 2.99 3.82 -7.25
CA ALA A 69 4.30 4.15 -7.79
C ALA A 69 5.15 4.97 -6.81
N ASP A 70 4.68 5.17 -5.59
CA ASP A 70 5.43 5.91 -4.57
C ASP A 70 6.80 5.25 -4.31
N ALA A 71 7.86 6.05 -4.39
CA ALA A 71 9.23 5.55 -4.27
C ALA A 71 9.50 4.86 -2.93
N ASP A 72 8.94 5.37 -1.85
CA ASP A 72 9.11 4.79 -0.52
C ASP A 72 8.38 3.45 -0.41
N LEU A 73 7.17 3.37 -0.96
CA LEU A 73 6.40 2.12 -0.99
C LEU A 73 7.13 1.04 -1.79
N ILE A 74 7.63 1.39 -2.97
CA ILE A 74 8.40 0.46 -3.81
C ILE A 74 9.65 -0.03 -3.07
N PHE A 75 10.39 0.88 -2.42
CA PHE A 75 11.57 0.52 -1.64
C PHE A 75 11.24 -0.49 -0.53
N VAL A 76 10.16 -0.25 0.20
CA VAL A 76 9.73 -1.14 1.29
C VAL A 76 9.40 -2.53 0.76
N ILE A 77 8.65 -2.60 -0.33
CA ILE A 77 8.25 -3.87 -0.94
C ILE A 77 9.47 -4.62 -1.46
N GLU A 78 10.39 -3.94 -2.13
CA GLU A 78 11.61 -4.57 -2.65
C GLU A 78 12.53 -5.04 -1.51
N THR A 79 12.57 -4.31 -0.40
CA THR A 79 13.41 -4.66 0.75
C THR A 79 12.86 -5.88 1.50
N LEU A 80 11.56 -5.92 1.75
CA LEU A 80 10.93 -6.96 2.56
C LEU A 80 10.50 -8.20 1.77
N GLY A 81 10.29 -8.06 0.46
CA GLY A 81 9.80 -9.17 -0.35
C GLY A 81 8.45 -9.68 0.17
N GLU A 82 8.33 -10.99 0.38
CA GLU A 82 7.08 -11.59 0.89
C GLU A 82 6.67 -11.08 2.25
N GLN A 83 7.59 -10.60 3.05
CA GLN A 83 7.29 -10.03 4.37
C GLN A 83 6.56 -8.70 4.29
N ALA A 84 6.48 -8.09 3.11
CA ALA A 84 5.68 -6.89 2.89
C ALA A 84 4.20 -7.20 2.70
N ASN A 85 3.83 -8.45 2.41
CA ASN A 85 2.47 -8.84 2.13
C ASN A 85 1.58 -8.73 3.36
N GLY A 86 0.49 -8.00 3.25
CA GLY A 86 -0.56 -7.99 4.26
C GLY A 86 -1.41 -9.24 4.20
N PHE A 87 -2.42 -9.30 5.05
CA PHE A 87 -3.34 -10.44 5.09
C PHE A 87 -4.03 -10.64 3.73
N CYS A 88 -3.94 -11.84 3.21
CA CYS A 88 -4.51 -12.22 1.92
C CYS A 88 -3.97 -11.44 0.72
N ALA A 89 -2.82 -10.77 0.85
CA ALA A 89 -2.18 -10.07 -0.24
C ALA A 89 -0.99 -10.85 -0.79
N GLU A 90 -0.72 -10.66 -2.06
CA GLU A 90 0.48 -11.14 -2.73
C GLU A 90 0.99 -10.00 -3.61
N ILE A 91 1.88 -9.18 -3.05
CA ILE A 91 2.33 -7.96 -3.71
C ILE A 91 3.44 -8.27 -4.70
N GLY A 92 3.32 -7.74 -5.91
CA GLY A 92 4.36 -7.78 -6.93
C GLY A 92 4.66 -6.38 -7.44
N ILE A 93 5.83 -6.25 -8.07
CA ILE A 93 6.24 -5.01 -8.73
C ILE A 93 6.17 -5.23 -10.23
N VAL A 94 5.49 -4.32 -10.92
CA VAL A 94 5.40 -4.30 -12.38
C VAL A 94 6.19 -3.11 -12.89
N GLU A 95 7.08 -3.34 -13.84
CA GLU A 95 7.79 -2.26 -14.53
C GLU A 95 6.96 -1.83 -15.72
N ILE A 96 6.61 -0.56 -15.78
CA ILE A 96 5.86 0.00 -16.93
C ILE A 96 6.69 1.06 -17.63
N PRO A 97 6.47 1.28 -18.94
CA PRO A 97 7.20 2.32 -19.67
C PRO A 97 6.94 3.71 -19.08
N ASP A 98 8.01 4.52 -18.98
CA ASP A 98 7.90 5.88 -18.46
C ASP A 98 7.06 6.79 -19.35
N ASP A 99 6.93 6.46 -20.64
CA ASP A 99 6.12 7.23 -21.58
C ASP A 99 4.60 7.08 -21.36
N LEU A 100 4.17 6.14 -20.51
CA LEU A 100 2.76 6.05 -20.12
C LEU A 100 2.32 7.17 -19.17
N ASN A 101 3.22 7.87 -18.59
CA ASN A 101 3.10 9.02 -17.67
C ASN A 101 1.65 9.51 -17.45
N GLY A 102 0.97 8.98 -16.44
CA GLY A 102 -0.40 9.35 -16.10
C GLY A 102 -1.48 8.69 -16.97
N ASN A 103 -1.11 7.93 -17.98
CA ASN A 103 -2.04 7.24 -18.87
C ASN A 103 -2.20 5.76 -18.50
N TRP A 104 -2.10 5.46 -17.22
CA TRP A 104 -2.28 4.12 -16.70
C TRP A 104 -3.12 4.16 -15.41
N TYR A 105 -3.67 3.03 -15.07
CA TYR A 105 -4.39 2.87 -13.80
C TYR A 105 -4.33 1.42 -13.34
N VAL A 106 -4.58 1.21 -12.06
CA VAL A 106 -4.70 -0.13 -11.50
C VAL A 106 -6.14 -0.59 -11.69
N ALA A 107 -6.33 -1.63 -12.47
CA ALA A 107 -7.63 -2.28 -12.64
C ALA A 107 -7.71 -3.46 -11.69
N GLU A 108 -8.88 -3.71 -11.14
CA GLU A 108 -9.10 -4.74 -10.14
C GLU A 108 -10.27 -5.62 -10.53
N TYR A 109 -10.11 -6.92 -10.31
CA TYR A 109 -11.20 -7.89 -10.36
C TYR A 109 -11.10 -8.79 -9.13
N ASP A 110 -12.07 -8.64 -8.22
CA ASP A 110 -12.17 -9.47 -7.00
C ASP A 110 -10.84 -9.49 -6.20
N GLY A 111 -10.21 -8.31 -6.06
CA GLY A 111 -8.95 -8.14 -5.35
C GLY A 111 -7.69 -8.36 -6.19
N LEU A 112 -7.79 -9.08 -7.30
CA LEU A 112 -6.68 -9.29 -8.22
C LEU A 112 -6.49 -8.04 -9.08
N GLU A 113 -5.27 -7.50 -9.09
CA GLU A 113 -4.98 -6.25 -9.78
C GLU A 113 -4.10 -6.46 -11.00
N HIS A 114 -4.22 -5.56 -11.97
CA HIS A 114 -3.31 -5.45 -13.10
C HIS A 114 -3.22 -4.00 -13.54
N ILE A 115 -2.17 -3.69 -14.30
CA ILE A 115 -2.00 -2.35 -14.86
C ILE A 115 -2.69 -2.28 -16.23
N ALA A 116 -3.50 -1.26 -16.40
CA ALA A 116 -4.18 -0.99 -17.66
C ALA A 116 -3.78 0.38 -18.18
N GLU A 117 -3.66 0.50 -19.50
CA GLU A 117 -3.48 1.78 -20.18
C GLU A 117 -4.81 2.48 -20.34
N ARG A 118 -4.78 3.81 -20.21
CA ARG A 118 -5.94 4.63 -20.54
C ARG A 118 -5.99 4.80 -22.06
N HIS A 119 -7.07 4.33 -22.67
CA HIS A 119 -7.27 4.50 -24.10
C HIS A 119 -7.76 5.91 -24.42
N ARG A 120 -7.24 6.47 -25.50
CA ARG A 120 -7.77 7.71 -26.03
C ARG A 120 -9.12 7.43 -26.67
N THR A 121 -10.09 8.25 -26.34
CA THR A 121 -11.40 8.19 -26.94
C THR A 121 -11.56 9.38 -27.89
N TRP A 122 -11.96 9.10 -29.10
CA TRP A 122 -12.24 10.12 -30.11
C TRP A 122 -13.73 10.17 -30.33
N SER A 123 -14.29 11.32 -30.19
CA SER A 123 -15.72 11.50 -30.44
C SER A 123 -15.93 12.42 -31.64
#